data_23c09174e1b3e3a0717f8ee1b3daed77
#
_entry.id   23c09174e1b3e3a0717f8ee1b3daed77
#
_cell.length_a   1.000
_cell.length_b   1.000
_cell.length_c   1.000
_cell.angle_alpha   90.00
_cell.angle_beta   90.00
_cell.angle_gamma   90.00
#
_symmetry.space_group_name_H-M   'P 1'
#
loop_
_entity.id
_entity.type
_entity.pdbx_description
1 polymer ?
#
loop_
_entity_poly.entity_id
_entity_poly.type
_entity_poly.pdbx_seq_one_letter_code
_entity_poly.pdbx_strand_id
1 'polypeptide(L)'
;VALLAPLGNLWMSVVAQALVLIGLVVMGLFSPSYGVMLAFLFLHSMGMHLFMPLNDAISMDLAERGKVGAMMGRFKSVNTVVTMLAACAVFVGFRAGIFSFATPMILPFVIAALAAGAAILLLIVMARGMGGHKGRTHPFRLLFRRQYTPYYLVTLAYGCQKRIKIVFAPWVIIQLLGKGADTVALLSIATYFVGSWFAPLLGRMLDKLGTRKMLWLESGYILASFTLMGVLAGMLSSGALAADGWQCWLVYAAYVLCILFEQFNMVHSFLMRSIALDPEEVTETLSVGLSVDHIMAISVSPVMGIIWAKFGVSYVFYLAALSCVLQLTAAHLVGRKNPSKPVPR
;
A
#
# COMPACT_ATOMS: atom_id res chain seq x y z
N VAL A 1 4.98 -10.69 -14.57
CA VAL A 1 4.39 -11.90 -13.96
C VAL A 1 4.26 -13.01 -15.00
N ALA A 2 3.58 -12.80 -16.11
CA ALA A 2 3.28 -13.83 -17.12
C ALA A 2 4.52 -14.63 -17.60
N LEU A 3 5.58 -13.92 -18.01
CA LEU A 3 6.82 -14.52 -18.53
C LEU A 3 7.63 -15.28 -17.46
N LEU A 4 7.47 -14.92 -16.20
CA LEU A 4 8.23 -15.46 -15.08
C LEU A 4 7.44 -16.51 -14.26
N ALA A 5 6.17 -16.73 -14.59
CA ALA A 5 5.28 -17.65 -13.87
C ALA A 5 5.88 -19.06 -13.63
N PRO A 6 6.65 -19.66 -14.58
CA PRO A 6 7.26 -20.96 -14.35
C PRO A 6 8.29 -21.01 -13.22
N LEU A 7 8.83 -19.85 -12.81
CA LEU A 7 9.85 -19.77 -11.75
C LEU A 7 9.28 -19.93 -10.33
N GLY A 8 7.96 -19.74 -10.14
CA GLY A 8 7.34 -19.69 -8.82
C GLY A 8 7.56 -18.35 -8.08
N ASN A 9 6.77 -18.11 -7.03
CA ASN A 9 6.69 -16.80 -6.37
C ASN A 9 8.04 -16.33 -5.78
N LEU A 10 8.83 -17.23 -5.17
CA LEU A 10 10.12 -16.88 -4.57
C LEU A 10 11.17 -16.47 -5.60
N TRP A 11 11.31 -17.23 -6.68
CA TRP A 11 12.26 -16.90 -7.74
C TRP A 11 11.82 -15.67 -8.55
N MET A 12 10.52 -15.49 -8.77
CA MET A 12 10.00 -14.23 -9.33
C MET A 12 10.35 -13.05 -8.44
N SER A 13 10.33 -13.21 -7.12
CA SER A 13 10.73 -12.17 -6.18
C SER A 13 12.22 -11.85 -6.25
N VAL A 14 13.07 -12.85 -6.47
CA VAL A 14 14.51 -12.65 -6.73
C VAL A 14 14.71 -11.78 -7.99
N VAL A 15 14.02 -12.10 -9.08
CA VAL A 15 14.07 -11.30 -10.32
C VAL A 15 13.57 -9.87 -10.07
N ALA A 16 12.46 -9.72 -9.35
CA ALA A 16 11.89 -8.42 -9.01
C ALA A 16 12.89 -7.54 -8.23
N GLN A 17 13.52 -8.10 -7.20
CA GLN A 17 14.52 -7.40 -6.40
C GLN A 17 15.82 -7.14 -7.18
N ALA A 18 16.20 -8.00 -8.13
CA ALA A 18 17.32 -7.72 -9.02
C ALA A 18 17.07 -6.50 -9.93
N LEU A 19 15.86 -6.34 -10.46
CA LEU A 19 15.48 -5.13 -11.19
C LEU A 19 15.55 -3.88 -10.31
N VAL A 20 15.10 -3.97 -9.05
CA VAL A 20 15.21 -2.89 -8.05
C VAL A 20 16.67 -2.54 -7.81
N LEU A 21 17.52 -3.56 -7.56
CA LEU A 21 18.95 -3.37 -7.29
C LEU A 21 19.67 -2.70 -8.46
N ILE A 22 19.45 -3.17 -9.69
CA ILE A 22 20.06 -2.58 -10.91
C ILE A 22 19.62 -1.12 -11.03
N GLY A 23 18.33 -0.85 -10.86
CA GLY A 23 17.79 0.53 -10.87
C GLY A 23 18.49 1.43 -9.86
N LEU A 24 18.61 0.99 -8.60
CA LEU A 24 19.25 1.76 -7.52
C LEU A 24 20.73 2.03 -7.80
N VAL A 25 21.47 1.02 -8.23
CA VAL A 25 22.92 1.17 -8.51
C VAL A 25 23.16 2.15 -9.64
N VAL A 26 22.43 2.01 -10.76
CA VAL A 26 22.62 2.91 -11.91
C VAL A 26 22.14 4.33 -11.59
N MET A 27 21.02 4.51 -10.93
CA MET A 27 20.56 5.84 -10.51
C MET A 27 21.55 6.50 -9.55
N GLY A 28 22.17 5.76 -8.64
CA GLY A 28 23.18 6.28 -7.73
C GLY A 28 24.46 6.74 -8.43
N LEU A 29 24.93 5.96 -9.42
CA LEU A 29 26.15 6.27 -10.18
C LEU A 29 25.97 7.37 -11.22
N PHE A 30 24.80 7.46 -11.84
CA PHE A 30 24.52 8.36 -12.95
C PHE A 30 23.45 9.42 -12.62
N SER A 31 23.33 9.79 -11.33
CA SER A 31 22.33 10.75 -10.83
C SER A 31 22.29 12.10 -11.59
N PRO A 32 23.40 12.63 -12.16
CA PRO A 32 23.35 13.88 -12.92
C PRO A 32 22.67 13.76 -14.30
N SER A 33 22.51 12.53 -14.82
CA SER A 33 21.91 12.30 -16.13
C SER A 33 20.40 12.07 -16.03
N TYR A 34 19.59 13.07 -16.39
CA TYR A 34 18.13 12.98 -16.33
C TYR A 34 17.56 11.79 -17.12
N GLY A 35 18.05 11.55 -18.34
CA GLY A 35 17.57 10.44 -19.17
C GLY A 35 17.88 9.07 -18.59
N VAL A 36 19.08 8.89 -18.03
CA VAL A 36 19.48 7.65 -17.35
C VAL A 36 18.65 7.47 -16.08
N MET A 37 18.51 8.52 -15.27
CA MET A 37 17.68 8.49 -14.06
C MET A 37 16.25 8.06 -14.38
N LEU A 38 15.62 8.64 -15.39
CA LEU A 38 14.25 8.32 -15.79
C LEU A 38 14.12 6.85 -16.23
N ALA A 39 15.01 6.38 -17.11
CA ALA A 39 14.98 5.01 -17.61
C ALA A 39 15.14 3.97 -16.49
N PHE A 40 16.08 4.19 -15.58
CA PHE A 40 16.31 3.27 -14.47
C PHE A 40 15.31 3.42 -13.31
N LEU A 41 14.65 4.56 -13.19
CA LEU A 41 13.47 4.73 -12.32
C LEU A 41 12.30 3.86 -12.82
N PHE A 42 12.07 3.77 -14.13
CA PHE A 42 11.09 2.85 -14.69
C PHE A 42 11.45 1.39 -14.38
N LEU A 43 12.72 1.01 -14.57
CA LEU A 43 13.19 -0.34 -14.27
C LEU A 43 13.01 -0.68 -12.78
N HIS A 44 13.39 0.22 -11.89
CA HIS A 44 13.17 0.10 -10.44
C HIS A 44 11.68 -0.04 -10.11
N SER A 45 10.85 0.80 -10.71
CA SER A 45 9.40 0.77 -10.52
C SER A 45 8.80 -0.57 -10.98
N MET A 46 9.23 -1.10 -12.12
CA MET A 46 8.82 -2.43 -12.59
C MET A 46 9.14 -3.52 -11.57
N GLY A 47 10.36 -3.50 -11.00
CA GLY A 47 10.77 -4.44 -9.94
C GLY A 47 9.89 -4.33 -8.71
N MET A 48 9.64 -3.12 -8.22
CA MET A 48 8.78 -2.87 -7.05
C MET A 48 7.34 -3.37 -7.28
N HIS A 49 6.75 -3.06 -8.44
CA HIS A 49 5.37 -3.45 -8.74
C HIS A 49 5.23 -4.95 -9.00
N LEU A 50 6.27 -5.60 -9.49
CA LEU A 50 6.32 -7.06 -9.59
C LEU A 50 6.40 -7.70 -8.20
N PHE A 51 7.17 -7.12 -7.27
CA PHE A 51 7.38 -7.65 -5.93
C PHE A 51 6.14 -7.55 -5.03
N MET A 52 5.35 -6.48 -5.12
CA MET A 52 4.21 -6.25 -4.22
C MET A 52 3.21 -7.42 -4.14
N PRO A 53 2.62 -7.92 -5.25
CA PRO A 53 1.68 -9.04 -5.19
C PRO A 53 2.34 -10.35 -4.79
N LEU A 54 3.62 -10.55 -5.14
CA LEU A 54 4.39 -11.73 -4.74
C LEU A 54 4.63 -11.76 -3.23
N ASN A 55 4.95 -10.61 -2.65
CA ASN A 55 5.15 -10.44 -1.22
C ASN A 55 3.90 -10.83 -0.42
N ASP A 56 2.73 -10.38 -0.84
CA ASP A 56 1.47 -10.76 -0.22
C ASP A 56 1.19 -12.26 -0.38
N ALA A 57 1.37 -12.82 -1.58
CA ALA A 57 1.19 -14.25 -1.84
C ALA A 57 2.12 -15.11 -0.97
N ILE A 58 3.42 -14.78 -0.91
CA ILE A 58 4.41 -15.50 -0.09
C ILE A 58 4.03 -15.42 1.40
N SER A 59 3.63 -14.26 1.90
CA SER A 59 3.23 -14.10 3.30
C SER A 59 2.02 -14.98 3.66
N MET A 60 1.09 -15.17 2.72
CA MET A 60 -0.06 -16.05 2.88
C MET A 60 0.32 -17.53 2.79
N ASP A 61 1.28 -17.89 1.91
CA ASP A 61 1.74 -19.28 1.72
C ASP A 61 2.56 -19.80 2.90
N LEU A 62 3.28 -18.90 3.60
CA LEU A 62 4.06 -19.22 4.80
C LEU A 62 3.18 -19.33 6.07
N ALA A 63 1.91 -18.97 6.00
CA ALA A 63 1.05 -18.94 7.16
C ALA A 63 0.56 -20.33 7.55
N GLU A 64 0.50 -20.59 8.86
CA GLU A 64 -0.19 -21.75 9.41
C GLU A 64 -1.70 -21.69 9.10
N ARG A 65 -2.33 -22.85 9.04
CA ARG A 65 -3.79 -22.93 8.83
C ARG A 65 -4.54 -22.17 9.93
N GLY A 66 -5.48 -21.33 9.49
CA GLY A 66 -6.28 -20.50 10.39
C GLY A 66 -5.58 -19.28 10.98
N LYS A 67 -4.31 -19.01 10.62
CA LYS A 67 -3.52 -17.87 11.11
C LYS A 67 -2.96 -17.00 9.97
N VAL A 68 -3.60 -17.05 8.81
CA VAL A 68 -3.15 -16.30 7.62
C VAL A 68 -3.20 -14.79 7.88
N GLY A 69 -4.27 -14.29 8.47
CA GLY A 69 -4.40 -12.88 8.82
C GLY A 69 -3.35 -12.44 9.85
N ALA A 70 -3.11 -13.26 10.90
CA ALA A 70 -2.08 -12.97 11.90
C ALA A 70 -0.67 -12.92 11.27
N MET A 71 -0.35 -13.81 10.32
CA MET A 71 0.91 -13.81 9.60
C MET A 71 1.06 -12.56 8.73
N MET A 72 0.06 -12.23 7.93
CA MET A 72 0.04 -11.00 7.12
C MET A 72 0.18 -9.75 7.99
N GLY A 73 -0.53 -9.69 9.12
CA GLY A 73 -0.44 -8.59 10.07
C GLY A 73 0.95 -8.41 10.67
N ARG A 74 1.62 -9.50 11.05
CA ARG A 74 3.02 -9.46 11.52
C ARG A 74 3.97 -9.00 10.43
N PHE A 75 3.80 -9.52 9.23
CA PHE A 75 4.61 -9.17 8.06
C PHE A 75 4.47 -7.66 7.74
N LYS A 76 3.24 -7.17 7.71
CA LYS A 76 2.94 -5.73 7.50
C LYS A 76 3.52 -4.87 8.63
N SER A 77 3.47 -5.35 9.89
CA SER A 77 4.07 -4.66 11.03
C SER A 77 5.58 -4.50 10.87
N VAL A 78 6.30 -5.58 10.56
CA VAL A 78 7.75 -5.54 10.33
C VAL A 78 8.09 -4.57 9.20
N ASN A 79 7.38 -4.66 8.08
CA ASN A 79 7.56 -3.74 6.96
C ASN A 79 7.33 -2.28 7.38
N THR A 80 6.29 -2.01 8.18
CA THR A 80 5.98 -0.67 8.69
C THR A 80 7.06 -0.15 9.62
N VAL A 81 7.62 -0.99 10.51
CA VAL A 81 8.74 -0.63 11.40
C VAL A 81 9.99 -0.30 10.58
N VAL A 82 10.34 -1.13 9.60
CA VAL A 82 11.50 -0.87 8.73
C VAL A 82 11.32 0.43 7.95
N THR A 83 10.11 0.68 7.42
CA THR A 83 9.79 1.93 6.72
C THR A 83 9.90 3.14 7.66
N MET A 84 9.44 3.00 8.91
CA MET A 84 9.58 4.04 9.94
C MET A 84 11.06 4.35 10.23
N LEU A 85 11.87 3.31 10.42
CA LEU A 85 13.31 3.51 10.69
C LEU A 85 14.02 4.15 9.49
N ALA A 86 13.68 3.77 8.26
CA ALA A 86 14.18 4.40 7.04
C ALA A 86 13.77 5.87 6.96
N ALA A 87 12.50 6.18 7.24
CA ALA A 87 12.01 7.56 7.27
C ALA A 87 12.72 8.41 8.35
N CYS A 88 12.93 7.86 9.54
CA CYS A 88 13.72 8.51 10.59
C CYS A 88 15.17 8.77 10.15
N ALA A 89 15.82 7.79 9.53
CA ALA A 89 17.19 7.94 9.04
C ALA A 89 17.31 9.02 7.97
N VAL A 90 16.36 9.05 7.03
CA VAL A 90 16.29 10.10 6.00
C VAL A 90 16.05 11.47 6.62
N PHE A 91 15.08 11.59 7.53
CA PHE A 91 14.77 12.84 8.23
C PHE A 91 15.98 13.39 9.00
N VAL A 92 16.62 12.53 9.80
CA VAL A 92 17.84 12.90 10.56
C VAL A 92 18.98 13.25 9.62
N GLY A 93 19.18 12.49 8.53
CA GLY A 93 20.22 12.72 7.55
C GLY A 93 20.12 14.09 6.87
N PHE A 94 18.92 14.52 6.48
CA PHE A 94 18.68 15.87 5.97
C PHE A 94 18.87 16.94 7.04
N ARG A 95 18.37 16.72 8.25
CA ARG A 95 18.50 17.70 9.34
C ARG A 95 19.94 17.87 9.83
N ALA A 96 20.73 16.81 9.80
CA ALA A 96 22.15 16.83 10.15
C ALA A 96 23.07 17.31 9.01
N GLY A 97 22.52 17.63 7.83
CA GLY A 97 23.30 18.04 6.67
C GLY A 97 24.09 16.91 6.00
N ILE A 98 23.84 15.65 6.39
CA ILE A 98 24.46 14.47 5.75
C ILE A 98 23.89 14.29 4.33
N PHE A 99 22.58 14.56 4.16
CA PHE A 99 21.89 14.54 2.87
C PHE A 99 21.56 15.97 2.45
N SER A 100 21.74 16.26 1.15
CA SER A 100 21.40 17.54 0.55
C SER A 100 20.93 17.35 -0.89
N PHE A 101 19.94 18.11 -1.31
CA PHE A 101 19.54 18.15 -2.73
C PHE A 101 20.55 18.90 -3.62
N ALA A 102 21.48 19.63 -3.01
CA ALA A 102 22.54 20.35 -3.73
C ALA A 102 23.76 19.47 -4.09
N THR A 103 23.86 18.28 -3.49
CA THR A 103 24.96 17.32 -3.70
C THR A 103 24.45 16.00 -4.23
N PRO A 104 25.26 15.21 -4.96
CA PRO A 104 24.86 13.88 -5.40
C PRO A 104 24.42 12.99 -4.24
N MET A 105 23.23 12.41 -4.34
CA MET A 105 22.66 11.55 -3.28
C MET A 105 23.18 10.10 -3.35
N ILE A 106 24.48 9.88 -3.54
CA ILE A 106 25.06 8.54 -3.70
C ILE A 106 24.83 7.68 -2.45
N LEU A 107 25.00 8.26 -1.27
CA LEU A 107 24.91 7.49 -0.02
C LEU A 107 23.53 6.83 0.22
N PRO A 108 22.39 7.51 0.07
CA PRO A 108 21.08 6.86 0.13
C PRO A 108 20.90 5.72 -0.87
N PHE A 109 21.39 5.89 -2.11
CA PHE A 109 21.32 4.84 -3.13
C PHE A 109 22.19 3.63 -2.79
N VAL A 110 23.39 3.84 -2.24
CA VAL A 110 24.26 2.75 -1.80
C VAL A 110 23.63 1.97 -0.65
N ILE A 111 23.07 2.64 0.35
CA ILE A 111 22.39 1.98 1.47
C ILE A 111 21.20 1.15 0.96
N ALA A 112 20.38 1.73 0.07
CA ALA A 112 19.23 1.04 -0.51
C ALA A 112 19.66 -0.16 -1.38
N ALA A 113 20.74 -0.03 -2.17
CA ALA A 113 21.29 -1.10 -2.98
C ALA A 113 21.84 -2.26 -2.13
N LEU A 114 22.54 -1.96 -1.03
CA LEU A 114 23.01 -2.98 -0.09
C LEU A 114 21.83 -3.73 0.56
N ALA A 115 20.78 -3.00 0.96
CA ALA A 115 19.56 -3.61 1.49
C ALA A 115 18.86 -4.51 0.45
N ALA A 116 18.76 -4.07 -0.80
CA ALA A 116 18.20 -4.88 -1.90
C ALA A 116 19.05 -6.13 -2.17
N GLY A 117 20.38 -6.00 -2.14
CA GLY A 117 21.30 -7.13 -2.27
C GLY A 117 21.13 -8.17 -1.15
N ALA A 118 21.02 -7.71 0.09
CA ALA A 118 20.73 -8.58 1.24
C ALA A 118 19.37 -9.28 1.10
N ALA A 119 18.33 -8.57 0.64
CA ALA A 119 17.02 -9.15 0.38
C ALA A 119 17.09 -10.25 -0.70
N ILE A 120 17.85 -10.04 -1.78
CA ILE A 120 18.07 -11.05 -2.84
C ILE A 120 18.70 -12.31 -2.24
N LEU A 121 19.76 -12.16 -1.43
CA LEU A 121 20.45 -13.31 -0.81
C LEU A 121 19.49 -14.10 0.08
N LEU A 122 18.70 -13.42 0.91
CA LEU A 122 17.69 -14.06 1.76
C LEU A 122 16.63 -14.79 0.94
N LEU A 123 16.12 -14.19 -0.13
CA LEU A 123 15.15 -14.82 -1.02
C LEU A 123 15.72 -16.06 -1.72
N ILE A 124 16.99 -16.03 -2.14
CA ILE A 124 17.67 -17.20 -2.74
C ILE A 124 17.80 -18.33 -1.70
N VAL A 125 18.20 -18.01 -0.47
CA VAL A 125 18.29 -19.01 0.61
C VAL A 125 16.91 -19.63 0.87
N MET A 126 15.87 -18.82 0.96
CA MET A 126 14.50 -19.29 1.12
C MET A 126 14.05 -20.17 -0.05
N ALA A 127 14.30 -19.73 -1.29
CA ALA A 127 13.90 -20.46 -2.49
C ALA A 127 14.59 -21.85 -2.59
N ARG A 128 15.85 -21.94 -2.16
CA ARG A 128 16.60 -23.21 -2.12
C ARG A 128 16.16 -24.10 -0.96
N GLY A 129 15.91 -23.51 0.22
CA GLY A 129 15.57 -24.26 1.44
C GLY A 129 14.15 -24.83 1.46
N MET A 130 13.21 -24.16 0.81
CA MET A 130 11.79 -24.55 0.80
C MET A 130 11.43 -25.55 -0.31
N GLY A 131 12.40 -26.14 -0.99
CA GLY A 131 12.21 -27.15 -2.05
C GLY A 131 11.23 -26.66 -3.09
N GLY A 132 11.69 -25.81 -3.99
CA GLY A 132 11.00 -25.14 -5.07
C GLY A 132 9.50 -25.39 -5.15
N HIS A 133 8.68 -24.44 -4.70
CA HIS A 133 7.28 -24.44 -5.10
C HIS A 133 7.27 -24.51 -6.62
N LYS A 134 6.70 -25.58 -7.15
CA LYS A 134 6.64 -25.81 -8.60
C LYS A 134 6.08 -24.55 -9.24
N GLY A 135 6.82 -23.98 -10.18
CA GLY A 135 6.34 -22.88 -11.00
C GLY A 135 5.04 -23.30 -11.67
N ARG A 136 4.27 -22.33 -12.09
CA ARG A 136 2.96 -22.54 -12.70
C ARG A 136 3.08 -23.33 -13.99
N THR A 137 2.16 -24.25 -14.15
CA THR A 137 2.07 -25.10 -15.35
C THR A 137 1.28 -24.45 -16.49
N HIS A 138 0.51 -23.38 -16.17
CA HIS A 138 -0.38 -22.74 -17.14
C HIS A 138 0.06 -21.32 -17.51
N PRO A 139 -0.17 -20.86 -18.76
CA PRO A 139 0.12 -19.48 -19.15
C PRO A 139 -0.72 -18.49 -18.34
N PHE A 140 -0.14 -17.32 -18.05
CA PHE A 140 -0.84 -16.21 -17.38
C PHE A 140 -2.15 -15.86 -18.10
N ARG A 141 -3.22 -15.79 -17.36
CA ARG A 141 -4.53 -15.37 -17.86
C ARG A 141 -5.03 -14.15 -17.12
N LEU A 142 -5.52 -13.17 -17.85
CA LEU A 142 -6.28 -12.07 -17.26
C LEU A 142 -7.63 -12.64 -16.78
N LEU A 143 -7.79 -12.77 -15.47
CA LEU A 143 -8.92 -13.46 -14.88
C LEU A 143 -9.99 -12.47 -14.41
N PHE A 144 -10.87 -12.04 -15.31
CA PHE A 144 -12.07 -11.26 -14.95
C PHE A 144 -13.28 -12.17 -14.68
N ARG A 145 -13.14 -13.04 -13.67
CA ARG A 145 -14.24 -13.92 -13.29
C ARG A 145 -15.26 -13.18 -12.43
N ARG A 146 -16.56 -13.44 -12.68
CA ARG A 146 -17.66 -12.90 -11.85
C ARG A 146 -17.49 -13.21 -10.35
N GLN A 147 -16.83 -14.30 -10.03
CA GLN A 147 -16.52 -14.68 -8.65
C GLN A 147 -15.56 -13.69 -7.98
N TYR A 148 -14.66 -13.06 -8.73
CA TYR A 148 -13.65 -12.11 -8.23
C TYR A 148 -14.16 -10.67 -8.22
N THR A 149 -15.42 -10.41 -8.60
CA THR A 149 -16.06 -9.09 -8.54
C THR A 149 -15.89 -8.42 -7.18
N PRO A 150 -16.09 -9.10 -6.02
CA PRO A 150 -15.88 -8.45 -4.71
C PRO A 150 -14.46 -7.89 -4.54
N TYR A 151 -13.45 -8.63 -5.00
CA TYR A 151 -12.05 -8.18 -4.96
C TYR A 151 -11.82 -6.95 -5.84
N TYR A 152 -12.33 -6.94 -7.07
CA TYR A 152 -12.15 -5.79 -7.95
C TYR A 152 -12.89 -4.54 -7.46
N LEU A 153 -14.06 -4.68 -6.85
CA LEU A 153 -14.78 -3.55 -6.23
C LEU A 153 -13.96 -2.91 -5.10
N VAL A 154 -13.37 -3.73 -4.24
CA VAL A 154 -12.52 -3.26 -3.15
C VAL A 154 -11.26 -2.60 -3.71
N THR A 155 -10.65 -3.17 -4.74
CA THR A 155 -9.46 -2.62 -5.39
C THR A 155 -9.73 -1.25 -6.04
N LEU A 156 -10.87 -1.09 -6.72
CA LEU A 156 -11.30 0.19 -7.29
C LEU A 156 -11.46 1.27 -6.22
N ALA A 157 -12.16 0.93 -5.12
CA ALA A 157 -12.34 1.84 -4.00
C ALA A 157 -11.00 2.22 -3.37
N TYR A 158 -10.13 1.24 -3.16
CA TYR A 158 -8.81 1.44 -2.58
C TYR A 158 -7.93 2.37 -3.43
N GLY A 159 -7.92 2.22 -4.76
CA GLY A 159 -7.17 3.09 -5.67
C GLY A 159 -7.59 4.57 -5.55
N CYS A 160 -8.90 4.82 -5.42
CA CYS A 160 -9.43 6.15 -5.18
C CYS A 160 -8.98 6.71 -3.82
N GLN A 161 -9.21 5.96 -2.73
CA GLN A 161 -8.91 6.36 -1.35
C GLN A 161 -7.40 6.54 -1.13
N LYS A 162 -6.59 5.62 -1.65
CA LYS A 162 -5.14 5.67 -1.58
C LYS A 162 -4.59 6.95 -2.18
N ARG A 163 -5.10 7.35 -3.32
CA ARG A 163 -4.62 8.56 -3.99
C ARG A 163 -4.99 9.82 -3.23
N ILE A 164 -6.21 9.87 -2.70
CA ILE A 164 -6.67 11.02 -1.91
C ILE A 164 -5.81 11.17 -0.64
N LYS A 165 -5.55 10.10 0.09
CA LYS A 165 -4.71 10.16 1.29
C LYS A 165 -3.25 10.56 1.01
N ILE A 166 -2.67 10.09 -0.11
CA ILE A 166 -1.25 10.34 -0.42
C ILE A 166 -1.02 11.77 -0.91
N VAL A 167 -1.97 12.33 -1.66
CA VAL A 167 -1.81 13.64 -2.28
C VAL A 167 -2.50 14.72 -1.44
N PHE A 168 -3.79 14.54 -1.15
CA PHE A 168 -4.61 15.62 -0.61
C PHE A 168 -4.52 15.73 0.92
N ALA A 169 -4.27 14.66 1.66
CA ALA A 169 -4.11 14.78 3.10
C ALA A 169 -2.83 15.56 3.51
N PRO A 170 -1.63 15.30 2.93
CA PRO A 170 -0.47 16.16 3.13
C PRO A 170 -0.70 17.59 2.68
N TRP A 171 -1.47 17.79 1.60
CA TRP A 171 -1.78 19.12 1.08
C TRP A 171 -2.60 19.95 2.06
N VAL A 172 -3.52 19.35 2.84
CA VAL A 172 -4.21 20.03 3.95
C VAL A 172 -3.23 20.53 5.00
N ILE A 173 -2.24 19.71 5.39
CA ILE A 173 -1.22 20.11 6.37
C ILE A 173 -0.37 21.27 5.86
N ILE A 174 0.03 21.22 4.59
CA ILE A 174 0.92 22.23 4.00
C ILE A 174 0.15 23.51 3.66
N GLN A 175 -0.97 23.40 2.95
CA GLN A 175 -1.67 24.58 2.42
C GLN A 175 -2.62 25.24 3.42
N LEU A 176 -3.37 24.44 4.19
CA LEU A 176 -4.40 24.99 5.06
C LEU A 176 -3.88 25.28 6.47
N LEU A 177 -2.97 24.44 6.99
CA LEU A 177 -2.32 24.69 8.27
C LEU A 177 -1.01 25.51 8.14
N GLY A 178 -0.52 25.76 6.93
CA GLY A 178 0.74 26.49 6.70
C GLY A 178 1.98 25.81 7.29
N LYS A 179 1.95 24.47 7.46
CA LYS A 179 3.07 23.71 8.03
C LYS A 179 4.01 23.21 6.93
N GLY A 180 5.28 22.99 7.30
CA GLY A 180 6.29 22.51 6.36
C GLY A 180 6.23 21.00 6.08
N ALA A 181 7.04 20.55 5.13
CA ALA A 181 7.20 19.13 4.81
C ALA A 181 7.79 18.31 5.98
N ASP A 182 8.52 18.95 6.88
CA ASP A 182 9.03 18.38 8.14
C ASP A 182 7.90 17.92 9.06
N THR A 183 6.82 18.71 9.17
CA THR A 183 5.62 18.31 9.92
C THR A 183 4.96 17.08 9.29
N VAL A 184 4.83 17.04 7.97
CA VAL A 184 4.28 15.87 7.26
C VAL A 184 5.17 14.63 7.49
N ALA A 185 6.49 14.80 7.47
CA ALA A 185 7.43 13.70 7.76
C ALA A 185 7.27 13.16 9.18
N LEU A 186 7.16 14.04 10.18
CA LEU A 186 6.92 13.65 11.58
C LEU A 186 5.58 12.93 11.75
N LEU A 187 4.51 13.43 11.13
CA LEU A 187 3.20 12.78 11.15
C LEU A 187 3.23 11.41 10.46
N SER A 188 4.04 11.25 9.40
CA SER A 188 4.23 9.95 8.74
C SER A 188 4.96 8.98 9.66
N ILE A 189 6.01 9.40 10.37
CA ILE A 189 6.71 8.59 11.36
C ILE A 189 5.75 8.16 12.48
N ALA A 190 4.94 9.09 13.01
CA ALA A 190 3.93 8.80 14.01
C ALA A 190 2.89 7.78 13.49
N THR A 191 2.48 7.91 12.23
CA THR A 191 1.56 6.97 11.59
C THR A 191 2.18 5.58 11.46
N TYR A 192 3.44 5.47 11.07
CA TYR A 192 4.13 4.17 11.01
C TYR A 192 4.28 3.54 12.39
N PHE A 193 4.58 4.36 13.40
CA PHE A 193 4.64 3.87 14.79
C PHE A 193 3.29 3.25 15.21
N VAL A 194 2.18 3.97 15.07
CA VAL A 194 0.84 3.45 15.38
C VAL A 194 0.50 2.25 14.48
N GLY A 195 0.82 2.34 13.18
CA GLY A 195 0.56 1.29 12.20
C GLY A 195 1.25 -0.03 12.52
N SER A 196 2.44 0.01 13.13
CA SER A 196 3.19 -1.18 13.52
C SER A 196 2.47 -2.03 14.58
N TRP A 197 1.67 -1.42 15.44
CA TRP A 197 0.81 -2.08 16.42
C TRP A 197 -0.57 -2.41 15.87
N PHE A 198 -1.07 -1.55 14.99
CA PHE A 198 -2.39 -1.69 14.40
C PHE A 198 -2.47 -2.87 13.41
N ALA A 199 -1.43 -3.10 12.60
CA ALA A 199 -1.42 -4.16 11.61
C ALA A 199 -1.55 -5.58 12.21
N PRO A 200 -0.82 -5.97 13.27
CA PRO A 200 -1.01 -7.28 13.91
C PRO A 200 -2.38 -7.43 14.56
N LEU A 201 -2.97 -6.33 15.06
CA LEU A 201 -4.33 -6.34 15.59
C LEU A 201 -5.34 -6.66 14.49
N LEU A 202 -5.26 -5.95 13.35
CA LEU A 202 -6.12 -6.21 12.19
C LEU A 202 -5.96 -7.64 11.67
N GLY A 203 -4.74 -8.15 11.59
CA GLY A 203 -4.48 -9.52 11.15
C GLY A 203 -5.14 -10.57 12.04
N ARG A 204 -5.06 -10.42 13.36
CA ARG A 204 -5.77 -11.29 14.32
C ARG A 204 -7.29 -11.16 14.24
N MET A 205 -7.77 -9.93 14.01
CA MET A 205 -9.19 -9.68 13.79
C MET A 205 -9.68 -10.34 12.52
N LEU A 206 -8.87 -10.31 11.44
CA LEU A 206 -9.18 -10.92 10.16
C LEU A 206 -9.37 -12.45 10.30
N ASP A 207 -8.49 -13.13 11.04
CA ASP A 207 -8.63 -14.56 11.32
C ASP A 207 -9.88 -14.89 12.16
N LYS A 208 -10.25 -14.02 13.12
CA LYS A 208 -11.39 -14.25 14.01
C LYS A 208 -12.74 -13.88 13.39
N LEU A 209 -12.81 -12.76 12.70
CA LEU A 209 -14.06 -12.17 12.20
C LEU A 209 -14.37 -12.59 10.77
N GLY A 210 -13.34 -12.96 10.00
CA GLY A 210 -13.42 -13.27 8.59
C GLY A 210 -13.59 -12.04 7.71
N THR A 211 -13.43 -12.23 6.41
CA THR A 211 -13.35 -11.18 5.39
C THR A 211 -14.56 -10.25 5.39
N ARG A 212 -15.77 -10.82 5.45
CA ARG A 212 -17.01 -10.02 5.36
C ARG A 212 -17.11 -8.97 6.46
N LYS A 213 -16.89 -9.39 7.75
CA LYS A 213 -16.97 -8.46 8.89
C LYS A 213 -15.85 -7.43 8.85
N MET A 214 -14.67 -7.84 8.39
CA MET A 214 -13.54 -6.93 8.22
C MET A 214 -13.80 -5.87 7.16
N LEU A 215 -14.46 -6.20 6.03
CA LEU A 215 -14.87 -5.22 5.03
C LEU A 215 -15.91 -4.22 5.57
N TRP A 216 -16.83 -4.66 6.43
CA TRP A 216 -17.76 -3.75 7.13
C TRP A 216 -17.02 -2.79 8.06
N LEU A 217 -16.06 -3.32 8.83
CA LEU A 217 -15.24 -2.52 9.74
C LEU A 217 -14.37 -1.52 8.99
N GLU A 218 -13.73 -1.95 7.90
CA GLU A 218 -12.96 -1.10 7.00
C GLU A 218 -13.82 0.02 6.41
N SER A 219 -15.02 -0.31 5.92
CA SER A 219 -15.96 0.68 5.37
C SER A 219 -16.35 1.74 6.39
N GLY A 220 -16.65 1.33 7.63
CA GLY A 220 -16.94 2.25 8.73
C GLY A 220 -15.75 3.13 9.10
N TYR A 221 -14.54 2.54 9.10
CA TYR A 221 -13.31 3.27 9.35
C TYR A 221 -13.04 4.34 8.28
N ILE A 222 -13.20 3.99 7.01
CA ILE A 222 -13.03 4.91 5.87
C ILE A 222 -14.05 6.03 5.97
N LEU A 223 -15.33 5.69 6.16
CA LEU A 223 -16.38 6.68 6.27
C LEU A 223 -16.08 7.66 7.40
N ALA A 224 -15.69 7.19 8.58
CA ALA A 224 -15.40 8.04 9.72
C ALA A 224 -14.14 8.90 9.52
N SER A 225 -13.01 8.30 9.11
CA SER A 225 -11.72 8.99 9.02
C SER A 225 -11.69 10.03 7.91
N PHE A 226 -12.20 9.69 6.71
CA PHE A 226 -12.23 10.63 5.59
C PHE A 226 -13.30 11.72 5.77
N THR A 227 -14.45 11.40 6.37
CA THR A 227 -15.45 12.43 6.70
C THR A 227 -14.90 13.41 7.74
N LEU A 228 -14.25 12.91 8.80
CA LEU A 228 -13.60 13.76 9.80
C LEU A 228 -12.58 14.69 9.14
N MET A 229 -11.71 14.15 8.28
CA MET A 229 -10.72 14.96 7.57
C MET A 229 -11.38 16.00 6.66
N GLY A 230 -12.46 15.65 5.97
CA GLY A 230 -13.22 16.56 5.12
C GLY A 230 -13.87 17.70 5.91
N VAL A 231 -14.47 17.40 7.06
CA VAL A 231 -15.06 18.41 7.96
C VAL A 231 -13.98 19.37 8.46
N LEU A 232 -12.87 18.85 9.01
CA LEU A 232 -11.81 19.68 9.55
C LEU A 232 -11.13 20.54 8.47
N ALA A 233 -10.88 19.98 7.30
CA ALA A 233 -10.34 20.71 6.16
C ALA A 233 -11.28 21.83 5.68
N GLY A 234 -12.60 21.58 5.69
CA GLY A 234 -13.60 22.59 5.39
C GLY A 234 -13.66 23.71 6.42
N MET A 235 -13.58 23.37 7.69
CA MET A 235 -13.53 24.36 8.78
C MET A 235 -12.27 25.22 8.72
N LEU A 236 -11.11 24.64 8.38
CA LEU A 236 -9.87 25.39 8.13
C LEU A 236 -10.02 26.33 6.93
N SER A 237 -10.56 25.84 5.83
CA SER A 237 -10.73 26.63 4.60
C SER A 237 -11.70 27.79 4.77
N SER A 238 -12.72 27.64 5.61
CA SER A 238 -13.70 28.71 5.93
C SER A 238 -13.24 29.65 7.04
N GLY A 239 -12.12 29.39 7.70
CA GLY A 239 -11.67 30.15 8.87
C GLY A 239 -12.43 29.84 10.17
N ALA A 240 -13.33 28.85 10.16
CA ALA A 240 -14.04 28.40 11.37
C ALA A 240 -13.14 27.66 12.35
N LEU A 241 -11.99 27.18 11.90
CA LEU A 241 -10.94 26.53 12.70
C LEU A 241 -9.65 27.33 12.56
N ALA A 242 -9.05 27.72 13.70
CA ALA A 242 -7.78 28.45 13.68
C ALA A 242 -6.60 27.50 13.34
N ALA A 243 -5.74 27.93 12.42
CA ALA A 243 -4.57 27.14 12.00
C ALA A 243 -3.46 27.06 13.06
N ASP A 244 -3.43 28.01 14.01
CA ASP A 244 -2.36 28.14 15.02
C ASP A 244 -2.77 27.69 16.43
N GLY A 245 -4.02 27.27 16.62
CA GLY A 245 -4.56 26.86 17.91
C GLY A 245 -4.29 25.37 18.23
N TRP A 246 -4.72 24.94 19.43
CA TRP A 246 -4.69 23.52 19.84
C TRP A 246 -5.49 22.62 18.88
N GLN A 247 -6.41 23.20 18.12
CA GLN A 247 -7.24 22.51 17.11
C GLN A 247 -6.40 21.89 15.99
N CYS A 248 -5.16 22.36 15.74
CA CYS A 248 -4.21 21.70 14.81
C CYS A 248 -4.04 20.23 15.13
N TRP A 249 -4.06 19.85 16.42
CA TRP A 249 -3.89 18.45 16.84
C TRP A 249 -5.04 17.55 16.37
N LEU A 250 -6.26 18.10 16.23
CA LEU A 250 -7.39 17.37 15.66
C LEU A 250 -7.14 17.05 14.19
N VAL A 251 -6.56 18.00 13.45
CA VAL A 251 -6.21 17.80 12.03
C VAL A 251 -5.06 16.79 11.89
N TYR A 252 -4.07 16.85 12.78
CA TYR A 252 -2.98 15.87 12.82
C TYR A 252 -3.51 14.47 13.14
N ALA A 253 -4.42 14.34 14.09
CA ALA A 253 -5.06 13.06 14.41
C ALA A 253 -5.88 12.54 13.22
N ALA A 254 -6.67 13.39 12.55
CA ALA A 254 -7.42 13.02 11.35
C ALA A 254 -6.48 12.58 10.21
N TYR A 255 -5.36 13.29 10.02
CA TYR A 255 -4.32 12.89 9.07
C TYR A 255 -3.79 11.48 9.36
N VAL A 256 -3.38 11.23 10.61
CA VAL A 256 -2.87 9.91 11.03
C VAL A 256 -3.92 8.83 10.77
N LEU A 257 -5.19 9.07 11.13
CA LEU A 257 -6.28 8.13 10.86
C LEU A 257 -6.46 7.87 9.35
N CYS A 258 -6.44 8.91 8.51
CA CYS A 258 -6.53 8.73 7.07
C CYS A 258 -5.38 7.89 6.50
N ILE A 259 -4.14 8.07 7.00
CA ILE A 259 -3.00 7.31 6.50
C ILE A 259 -2.99 5.86 7.03
N LEU A 260 -3.44 5.63 8.27
CA LEU A 260 -3.55 4.29 8.88
C LEU A 260 -4.46 3.34 8.09
N PHE A 261 -5.36 3.85 7.28
CA PHE A 261 -6.17 3.07 6.33
C PHE A 261 -5.32 2.10 5.47
N GLU A 262 -4.04 2.43 5.19
CA GLU A 262 -3.10 1.56 4.47
C GLU A 262 -2.97 0.16 5.08
N GLN A 263 -3.19 0.03 6.38
CA GLN A 263 -3.07 -1.26 7.06
C GLN A 263 -4.19 -2.24 6.68
N PHE A 264 -5.33 -1.74 6.20
CA PHE A 264 -6.44 -2.60 5.75
C PHE A 264 -6.16 -3.29 4.40
N ASN A 265 -5.13 -2.87 3.65
CA ASN A 265 -4.82 -3.50 2.36
C ASN A 265 -4.61 -5.01 2.45
N MET A 266 -4.15 -5.53 3.61
CA MET A 266 -4.04 -6.98 3.84
C MET A 266 -5.40 -7.71 3.77
N VAL A 267 -6.51 -7.03 4.08
CA VAL A 267 -7.87 -7.58 3.99
C VAL A 267 -8.22 -7.90 2.54
N HIS A 268 -7.77 -7.06 1.61
CA HIS A 268 -8.01 -7.23 0.17
C HIS A 268 -7.29 -8.46 -0.39
N SER A 269 -6.01 -8.62 -0.04
CA SER A 269 -5.22 -9.79 -0.46
C SER A 269 -5.77 -11.07 0.16
N PHE A 270 -6.17 -11.03 1.43
CA PHE A 270 -6.83 -12.16 2.08
C PHE A 270 -8.21 -12.46 1.46
N LEU A 271 -8.99 -11.44 1.11
CA LEU A 271 -10.25 -11.61 0.37
C LEU A 271 -10.00 -12.39 -0.92
N MET A 272 -9.01 -11.97 -1.74
CA MET A 272 -8.70 -12.65 -2.98
C MET A 272 -8.38 -14.13 -2.75
N ARG A 273 -7.52 -14.44 -1.77
CA ARG A 273 -7.20 -15.81 -1.39
C ARG A 273 -8.44 -16.61 -0.97
N SER A 274 -9.35 -15.99 -0.21
CA SER A 274 -10.56 -16.66 0.30
C SER A 274 -11.60 -16.99 -0.75
N ILE A 275 -11.60 -16.28 -1.88
CA ILE A 275 -12.54 -16.49 -3.00
C ILE A 275 -11.90 -17.14 -4.22
N ALA A 276 -10.59 -17.36 -4.21
CA ALA A 276 -9.86 -18.00 -5.31
C ALA A 276 -10.38 -19.42 -5.55
N LEU A 277 -10.53 -19.77 -6.84
CA LEU A 277 -10.87 -21.12 -7.26
C LEU A 277 -9.65 -22.03 -7.30
N ASP A 278 -8.51 -21.44 -7.64
CA ASP A 278 -7.22 -22.10 -7.69
C ASP A 278 -6.19 -21.22 -6.95
N PRO A 279 -5.32 -21.81 -6.09
CA PRO A 279 -4.23 -21.08 -5.45
C PRO A 279 -3.31 -20.33 -6.44
N GLU A 280 -3.12 -20.86 -7.64
CA GLU A 280 -2.31 -20.22 -8.68
C GLU A 280 -2.92 -18.92 -9.19
N GLU A 281 -4.25 -18.78 -9.18
CA GLU A 281 -4.96 -17.58 -9.62
C GLU A 281 -4.80 -16.39 -8.65
N VAL A 282 -4.39 -16.64 -7.39
CA VAL A 282 -4.25 -15.58 -6.37
C VAL A 282 -3.22 -14.54 -6.81
N THR A 283 -2.00 -14.95 -7.11
CA THR A 283 -0.92 -14.01 -7.51
C THR A 283 -1.24 -13.29 -8.81
N GLU A 284 -1.88 -13.99 -9.77
CA GLU A 284 -2.29 -13.37 -11.04
C GLU A 284 -3.32 -12.29 -10.82
N THR A 285 -4.37 -12.61 -10.06
CA THR A 285 -5.46 -11.67 -9.78
C THR A 285 -4.99 -10.49 -8.92
N LEU A 286 -4.09 -10.72 -7.94
CA LEU A 286 -3.45 -9.64 -7.17
C LEU A 286 -2.64 -8.71 -8.09
N SER A 287 -1.94 -9.25 -9.09
CA SER A 287 -1.17 -8.45 -10.05
C SER A 287 -2.08 -7.61 -10.97
N VAL A 288 -3.20 -8.17 -11.41
CA VAL A 288 -4.24 -7.43 -12.16
C VAL A 288 -4.86 -6.36 -11.27
N GLY A 289 -5.19 -6.70 -10.01
CA GLY A 289 -5.74 -5.75 -9.05
C GLY A 289 -4.81 -4.56 -8.81
N LEU A 290 -3.50 -4.79 -8.69
CA LEU A 290 -2.51 -3.72 -8.57
C LEU A 290 -2.54 -2.78 -9.79
N SER A 291 -2.71 -3.32 -10.99
CA SER A 291 -2.84 -2.50 -12.21
C SER A 291 -4.14 -1.67 -12.18
N VAL A 292 -5.25 -2.25 -11.77
CA VAL A 292 -6.54 -1.57 -11.61
C VAL A 292 -6.42 -0.45 -10.56
N ASP A 293 -5.80 -0.72 -9.40
CA ASP A 293 -5.53 0.27 -8.36
C ASP A 293 -4.76 1.49 -8.90
N HIS A 294 -3.70 1.24 -9.70
CA HIS A 294 -2.89 2.32 -10.26
C HIS A 294 -3.64 3.13 -11.33
N ILE A 295 -4.41 2.47 -12.19
CA ILE A 295 -5.25 3.17 -13.20
C ILE A 295 -6.25 4.09 -12.48
N MET A 296 -6.92 3.58 -11.43
CA MET A 296 -7.82 4.39 -10.63
C MET A 296 -7.09 5.56 -9.93
N ALA A 297 -5.94 5.29 -9.32
CA ALA A 297 -5.15 6.32 -8.65
C ALA A 297 -4.73 7.45 -9.61
N ILE A 298 -4.29 7.11 -10.82
CA ILE A 298 -3.90 8.10 -11.84
C ILE A 298 -5.11 8.91 -12.31
N SER A 299 -6.24 8.23 -12.61
CA SER A 299 -7.45 8.88 -13.14
C SER A 299 -8.14 9.78 -12.12
N VAL A 300 -8.13 9.40 -10.85
CA VAL A 300 -8.79 10.14 -9.77
C VAL A 300 -8.06 11.45 -9.42
N SER A 301 -6.72 11.49 -9.52
CA SER A 301 -5.94 12.67 -9.12
C SER A 301 -6.35 13.98 -9.78
N PRO A 302 -6.42 14.09 -11.12
CA PRO A 302 -6.80 15.33 -11.78
C PRO A 302 -8.27 15.71 -11.50
N VAL A 303 -9.15 14.71 -11.43
CA VAL A 303 -10.57 14.94 -11.11
C VAL A 303 -10.72 15.54 -9.72
N MET A 304 -10.03 14.99 -8.71
CA MET A 304 -10.07 15.51 -7.35
C MET A 304 -9.41 16.89 -7.23
N GLY A 305 -8.39 17.19 -8.03
CA GLY A 305 -7.80 18.53 -8.12
C GLY A 305 -8.81 19.55 -8.64
N ILE A 306 -9.59 19.22 -9.67
CA ILE A 306 -10.67 20.07 -10.18
C ILE A 306 -11.77 20.27 -9.12
N ILE A 307 -12.14 19.20 -8.41
CA ILE A 307 -13.14 19.25 -7.35
C ILE A 307 -12.66 20.16 -6.21
N TRP A 308 -11.41 20.02 -5.79
CA TRP A 308 -10.84 20.93 -4.79
C TRP A 308 -10.93 22.38 -5.22
N ALA A 309 -10.50 22.69 -6.45
CA ALA A 309 -10.48 24.06 -6.96
C ALA A 309 -11.87 24.68 -7.13
N LYS A 310 -12.88 23.88 -7.55
CA LYS A 310 -14.22 24.40 -7.86
C LYS A 310 -15.20 24.33 -6.70
N PHE A 311 -15.16 23.28 -5.90
CA PHE A 311 -16.15 22.99 -4.87
C PHE A 311 -15.58 23.05 -3.45
N GLY A 312 -14.25 23.00 -3.33
CA GLY A 312 -13.54 23.04 -2.06
C GLY A 312 -13.01 21.69 -1.59
N VAL A 313 -12.10 21.77 -0.63
CA VAL A 313 -11.32 20.64 -0.11
C VAL A 313 -12.16 19.54 0.52
N SER A 314 -13.24 19.90 1.22
CA SER A 314 -14.13 18.94 1.92
C SER A 314 -14.69 17.88 0.99
N TYR A 315 -15.08 18.27 -0.22
CA TYR A 315 -15.70 17.37 -1.19
C TYR A 315 -14.75 16.27 -1.68
N VAL A 316 -13.44 16.54 -1.73
CA VAL A 316 -12.42 15.54 -2.06
C VAL A 316 -12.46 14.39 -1.06
N PHE A 317 -12.51 14.72 0.23
CA PHE A 317 -12.55 13.71 1.29
C PHE A 317 -13.93 13.04 1.42
N TYR A 318 -15.02 13.77 1.19
CA TYR A 318 -16.36 13.18 1.20
C TYR A 318 -16.56 12.18 0.06
N LEU A 319 -16.00 12.42 -1.13
CA LEU A 319 -16.02 11.47 -2.22
C LEU A 319 -15.18 10.22 -1.92
N ALA A 320 -14.03 10.41 -1.25
CA ALA A 320 -13.24 9.27 -0.74
C ALA A 320 -14.05 8.46 0.28
N ALA A 321 -14.71 9.13 1.22
CA ALA A 321 -15.58 8.48 2.20
C ALA A 321 -16.72 7.71 1.51
N LEU A 322 -17.39 8.33 0.54
CA LEU A 322 -18.49 7.72 -0.20
C LEU A 322 -18.07 6.47 -0.99
N SER A 323 -16.82 6.40 -1.43
CA SER A 323 -16.31 5.22 -2.16
C SER A 323 -16.35 3.93 -1.32
N CYS A 324 -16.52 4.02 0.02
CA CYS A 324 -16.73 2.86 0.90
C CYS A 324 -17.96 2.01 0.51
N VAL A 325 -18.91 2.59 -0.25
CA VAL A 325 -20.07 1.87 -0.78
C VAL A 325 -19.62 0.66 -1.64
N LEU A 326 -18.47 0.76 -2.33
CA LEU A 326 -17.92 -0.35 -3.10
C LEU A 326 -17.46 -1.49 -2.18
N GLN A 327 -16.81 -1.17 -1.05
CA GLN A 327 -16.43 -2.18 -0.06
C GLN A 327 -17.66 -2.81 0.62
N LEU A 328 -18.70 -2.01 0.93
CA LEU A 328 -19.97 -2.52 1.46
C LEU A 328 -20.65 -3.47 0.47
N THR A 329 -20.65 -3.12 -0.81
CA THR A 329 -21.17 -3.98 -1.88
C THR A 329 -20.37 -5.28 -1.97
N ALA A 330 -19.04 -5.20 -1.92
CA ALA A 330 -18.17 -6.38 -1.89
C ALA A 330 -18.48 -7.27 -0.67
N ALA A 331 -18.60 -6.68 0.53
CA ALA A 331 -18.95 -7.41 1.76
C ALA A 331 -20.30 -8.12 1.65
N HIS A 332 -21.28 -7.50 0.98
CA HIS A 332 -22.58 -8.10 0.72
C HIS A 332 -22.48 -9.28 -0.26
N LEU A 333 -21.72 -9.15 -1.33
CA LEU A 333 -21.51 -10.21 -2.32
C LEU A 333 -20.75 -11.42 -1.74
N VAL A 334 -19.77 -11.20 -0.87
CA VAL A 334 -19.06 -12.28 -0.16
C VAL A 334 -19.99 -13.05 0.76
N GLY A 335 -20.95 -12.38 1.41
CA GLY A 335 -21.90 -13.02 2.33
C GLY A 335 -22.98 -13.89 1.66
N ARG A 336 -23.22 -13.72 0.36
CA ARG A 336 -24.21 -14.51 -0.38
C ARG A 336 -23.67 -15.86 -0.89
N LYS A 337 -22.34 -16.01 -1.00
CA LYS A 337 -21.72 -17.27 -1.41
C LYS A 337 -21.22 -17.98 -0.15
N ASN A 338 -21.82 -19.12 0.16
CA ASN A 338 -21.52 -19.95 1.32
C ASN A 338 -20.02 -20.35 1.33
N PRO A 339 -19.21 -19.97 2.33
CA PRO A 339 -17.77 -20.28 2.38
C PRO A 339 -17.50 -21.72 2.88
N SER A 340 -18.38 -22.67 2.66
CA SER A 340 -18.31 -24.01 3.25
C SER A 340 -17.60 -25.06 2.41
N LYS A 341 -16.76 -24.68 1.45
CA LYS A 341 -15.80 -25.64 0.87
C LYS A 341 -14.39 -25.16 1.16
N PRO A 342 -13.61 -25.87 1.98
CA PRO A 342 -12.18 -25.59 2.12
C PRO A 342 -11.54 -25.75 0.74
N VAL A 343 -10.68 -24.78 0.38
CA VAL A 343 -9.83 -24.88 -0.82
C VAL A 343 -9.07 -26.20 -0.74
N PRO A 344 -9.17 -27.08 -1.73
CA PRO A 344 -8.34 -28.29 -1.78
C PRO A 344 -6.86 -27.90 -1.76
N ARG A 345 -6.03 -28.77 -1.21
CA ARG A 345 -4.57 -28.59 -1.04
C ARG A 345 -3.86 -28.44 -2.37
#